data_45cdbcde6a0e93be5563192b63fc6dbd
#
_entry.id   45cdbcde6a0e93be5563192b63fc6dbd
#
_cell.length_a   1.000
_cell.length_b   1.000
_cell.length_c   1.000
_cell.angle_alpha   90.00
_cell.angle_beta   90.00
_cell.angle_gamma   90.00
#
_symmetry.space_group_name_H-M   'P 1'
#
loop_
_entity.id
_entity.type
_entity.pdbx_description
1 polymer ?
#
loop_
_entity_poly.entity_id
_entity_poly.type
_entity_poly.pdbx_seq_one_letter_code
_entity_poly.pdbx_strand_id
1 'polypeptide(L)'
;MVHPLKDKVVLDLGIGTGCLAFRSLELSPPKLLVGIDFSATGLCVAKNISKQSKFQQYECDMILGDLEKLPIANRSVDAIISQATLNLLPDKCGALREISRIAKSGARIGISDAFRTSNKSSDDESWEQCIAGAITVSEFSQLCLSVGLFIAGQVDLTQQVRMLVADKKWDWPEFLEHNMDYRAFLLVRS
;
A
#
# COMPACT_ATOMS: atom_id res chain seq x y z
N MET A 1 1.80 -9.39 -7.68
CA MET A 1 1.49 -8.50 -8.82
C MET A 1 2.68 -7.65 -9.26
N VAL A 2 3.52 -7.12 -8.37
CA VAL A 2 4.70 -6.28 -8.74
C VAL A 2 5.99 -7.06 -9.05
N HIS A 3 6.03 -8.37 -8.80
CA HIS A 3 7.20 -9.22 -9.08
C HIS A 3 7.54 -9.34 -10.57
N PRO A 4 8.81 -9.60 -10.91
CA PRO A 4 9.99 -9.75 -10.04
C PRO A 4 10.53 -8.40 -9.53
N LEU A 5 11.10 -8.40 -8.30
CA LEU A 5 11.67 -7.21 -7.65
C LEU A 5 13.21 -7.20 -7.69
N LYS A 6 13.84 -8.25 -8.18
CA LYS A 6 15.30 -8.36 -8.26
C LYS A 6 15.91 -7.16 -8.98
N ASP A 7 16.98 -6.62 -8.40
CA ASP A 7 17.73 -5.46 -8.89
C ASP A 7 16.92 -4.14 -8.92
N LYS A 8 15.77 -4.08 -8.25
CA LYS A 8 14.87 -2.94 -8.19
C LYS A 8 15.04 -2.12 -6.91
N VAL A 9 14.83 -0.81 -7.01
CA VAL A 9 14.54 0.05 -5.86
C VAL A 9 13.04 -0.04 -5.61
N VAL A 10 12.66 -0.59 -4.47
CA VAL A 10 11.27 -0.83 -4.06
C VAL A 10 10.90 0.06 -2.90
N LEU A 11 9.76 0.72 -2.99
CA LEU A 11 9.20 1.52 -1.92
C LEU A 11 7.95 0.84 -1.36
N ASP A 12 7.88 0.69 -0.03
CA ASP A 12 6.66 0.30 0.69
C ASP A 12 6.07 1.54 1.36
N LEU A 13 4.87 1.94 0.92
CA LEU A 13 4.13 3.10 1.41
C LEU A 13 3.17 2.69 2.52
N GLY A 14 3.36 3.25 3.71
CA GLY A 14 2.66 2.82 4.91
C GLY A 14 3.17 1.46 5.37
N ILE A 15 4.50 1.32 5.46
CA ILE A 15 5.15 0.04 5.79
C ILE A 15 4.70 -0.53 7.14
N GLY A 16 4.27 0.32 8.10
CA GLY A 16 3.90 -0.10 9.44
C GLY A 16 5.01 -0.91 10.10
N THR A 17 4.69 -2.13 10.52
CA THR A 17 5.66 -3.10 11.09
C THR A 17 6.44 -3.89 10.04
N GLY A 18 6.13 -3.72 8.74
CA GLY A 18 6.85 -4.30 7.64
C GLY A 18 6.36 -5.68 7.16
N CYS A 19 5.14 -6.08 7.50
CA CYS A 19 4.62 -7.41 7.15
C CYS A 19 4.70 -7.72 5.64
N LEU A 20 4.19 -6.82 4.80
CA LEU A 20 4.23 -6.97 3.34
C LEU A 20 5.66 -6.85 2.80
N ALA A 21 6.42 -5.86 3.30
CA ALA A 21 7.78 -5.59 2.88
C ALA A 21 8.68 -6.81 3.08
N PHE A 22 8.75 -7.34 4.30
CA PHE A 22 9.61 -8.49 4.62
C PHE A 22 9.16 -9.77 3.92
N ARG A 23 7.86 -9.94 3.69
CA ARG A 23 7.37 -11.04 2.86
C ARG A 23 7.83 -10.90 1.39
N SER A 24 7.89 -9.69 0.87
CA SER A 24 8.38 -9.44 -0.48
C SER A 24 9.88 -9.74 -0.62
N LEU A 25 10.69 -9.46 0.41
CA LEU A 25 12.11 -9.84 0.47
C LEU A 25 12.32 -11.36 0.37
N GLU A 26 11.48 -12.14 1.04
CA GLU A 26 11.56 -13.61 1.00
C GLU A 26 11.22 -14.17 -0.39
N LEU A 27 10.33 -13.53 -1.12
CA LEU A 27 9.85 -14.01 -2.43
C LEU A 27 10.75 -13.56 -3.59
N SER A 28 11.25 -12.34 -3.56
CA SER A 28 12.05 -11.74 -4.63
C SER A 28 12.78 -10.51 -4.08
N PRO A 29 13.99 -10.71 -3.51
CA PRO A 29 14.72 -9.64 -2.87
C PRO A 29 15.07 -8.52 -3.87
N PRO A 30 14.71 -7.25 -3.55
CA PRO A 30 15.10 -6.10 -4.34
C PRO A 30 16.57 -5.72 -4.11
N LYS A 31 17.07 -4.76 -4.88
CA LYS A 31 18.36 -4.13 -4.63
C LYS A 31 18.32 -3.29 -3.36
N LEU A 32 17.25 -2.52 -3.18
CA LEU A 32 17.00 -1.67 -2.02
C LEU A 32 15.51 -1.68 -1.70
N LEU A 33 15.16 -1.91 -0.46
CA LEU A 33 13.83 -1.68 0.09
C LEU A 33 13.81 -0.39 0.90
N VAL A 34 12.91 0.53 0.55
CA VAL A 34 12.64 1.74 1.33
C VAL A 34 11.24 1.61 1.92
N GLY A 35 11.11 1.71 3.24
CA GLY A 35 9.82 1.79 3.93
C GLY A 35 9.54 3.21 4.40
N ILE A 36 8.36 3.74 4.12
CA ILE A 36 7.92 5.04 4.63
C ILE A 36 6.64 4.87 5.44
N ASP A 37 6.59 5.49 6.61
CA ASP A 37 5.41 5.54 7.45
C ASP A 37 5.42 6.82 8.30
N PHE A 38 4.23 7.28 8.73
CA PHE A 38 4.11 8.38 9.69
C PHE A 38 4.25 7.90 11.14
N SER A 39 4.11 6.60 11.39
CA SER A 39 4.21 5.98 12.71
C SER A 39 5.65 5.65 13.07
N ALA A 40 6.25 6.46 13.93
CA ALA A 40 7.59 6.18 14.47
C ALA A 40 7.66 4.82 15.19
N THR A 41 6.57 4.40 15.84
CA THR A 41 6.49 3.11 16.53
C THR A 41 6.50 1.95 15.52
N GLY A 42 5.71 2.02 14.45
CA GLY A 42 5.70 1.03 13.38
C GLY A 42 7.09 0.89 12.75
N LEU A 43 7.71 2.01 12.38
CA LEU A 43 9.06 2.04 11.82
C LEU A 43 10.12 1.47 12.76
N CYS A 44 10.02 1.71 14.07
CA CYS A 44 10.93 1.12 15.06
C CYS A 44 10.85 -0.41 15.01
N VAL A 45 9.65 -0.97 14.96
CA VAL A 45 9.45 -2.43 14.83
C VAL A 45 10.02 -2.93 13.50
N ALA A 46 9.68 -2.31 12.38
CA ALA A 46 10.20 -2.68 11.06
C ALA A 46 11.73 -2.65 11.02
N LYS A 47 12.35 -1.61 11.58
CA LYS A 47 13.81 -1.48 11.67
C LYS A 47 14.45 -2.58 12.53
N ASN A 48 13.79 -3.02 13.59
CA ASN A 48 14.28 -4.13 14.41
C ASN A 48 14.16 -5.46 13.67
N ILE A 49 13.09 -5.67 12.89
CA ILE A 49 12.91 -6.86 12.07
C ILE A 49 13.97 -6.91 10.95
N SER A 50 14.27 -5.79 10.28
CA SER A 50 15.29 -5.74 9.21
C SER A 50 16.70 -6.14 9.67
N LYS A 51 17.00 -5.99 10.97
CA LYS A 51 18.27 -6.41 11.57
C LYS A 51 18.35 -7.89 11.95
N GLN A 52 17.25 -8.63 11.87
CA GLN A 52 17.26 -10.07 12.15
C GLN A 52 18.12 -10.81 11.13
N SER A 53 18.74 -11.92 11.55
CA SER A 53 19.71 -12.69 10.75
C SER A 53 19.23 -13.04 9.34
N LYS A 54 17.92 -13.29 9.17
CA LYS A 54 17.36 -13.64 7.85
C LYS A 54 17.21 -12.44 6.91
N PHE A 55 17.20 -11.21 7.43
CA PHE A 55 16.98 -10.00 6.64
C PHE A 55 18.20 -9.07 6.58
N GLN A 56 19.14 -9.18 7.51
CA GLN A 56 20.31 -8.31 7.59
C GLN A 56 21.19 -8.27 6.32
N GLN A 57 21.02 -9.24 5.43
CA GLN A 57 21.71 -9.30 4.15
C GLN A 57 21.09 -8.36 3.09
N TYR A 58 19.90 -7.82 3.34
CA TYR A 58 19.18 -6.95 2.40
C TYR A 58 19.35 -5.49 2.80
N GLU A 59 19.51 -4.63 1.81
CA GLU A 59 19.57 -3.18 2.03
C GLU A 59 18.16 -2.66 2.27
N CYS A 60 17.91 -2.13 3.48
CA CYS A 60 16.60 -1.67 3.93
C CYS A 60 16.72 -0.31 4.64
N ASP A 61 16.04 0.71 4.12
CA ASP A 61 15.93 2.02 4.74
C ASP A 61 14.51 2.26 5.26
N MET A 62 14.41 2.85 6.46
CA MET A 62 13.14 3.19 7.10
C MET A 62 13.07 4.69 7.34
N ILE A 63 12.08 5.35 6.74
CA ILE A 63 11.93 6.81 6.72
C ILE A 63 10.63 7.19 7.42
N LEU A 64 10.72 8.05 8.43
CA LEU A 64 9.55 8.72 9.00
C LEU A 64 9.13 9.83 8.04
N GLY A 65 7.90 9.76 7.51
CA GLY A 65 7.47 10.73 6.51
C GLY A 65 5.98 10.71 6.25
N ASP A 66 5.54 11.79 5.60
CA ASP A 66 4.18 11.97 5.13
C ASP A 66 4.05 11.42 3.70
N LEU A 67 3.05 10.58 3.46
CA LEU A 67 2.81 9.95 2.16
C LEU A 67 2.22 10.92 1.13
N GLU A 68 1.68 12.04 1.59
CA GLU A 68 1.19 13.12 0.72
C GLU A 68 2.35 14.07 0.29
N LYS A 69 3.55 13.92 0.89
CA LYS A 69 4.75 14.71 0.59
C LYS A 69 6.02 13.87 0.78
N LEU A 70 6.28 12.98 -0.14
CA LEU A 70 7.36 11.99 -0.03
C LEU A 70 8.76 12.63 -0.16
N PRO A 71 9.69 12.36 0.78
CA PRO A 71 11.08 12.82 0.70
C PRO A 71 11.92 11.97 -0.28
N ILE A 72 11.37 11.67 -1.44
CA ILE A 72 11.95 10.80 -2.46
C ILE A 72 12.09 11.58 -3.76
N ALA A 73 13.22 11.39 -4.45
CA ALA A 73 13.50 12.06 -5.73
C ALA A 73 12.52 11.62 -6.83
N ASN A 74 12.28 12.53 -7.79
CA ASN A 74 11.45 12.23 -8.95
C ASN A 74 12.04 11.05 -9.74
N ARG A 75 11.16 10.16 -10.25
CA ARG A 75 11.55 9.06 -11.16
C ARG A 75 12.73 8.22 -10.65
N SER A 76 12.72 7.88 -9.37
CA SER A 76 13.82 7.13 -8.73
C SER A 76 13.44 5.71 -8.32
N VAL A 77 12.13 5.37 -8.27
CA VAL A 77 11.61 4.12 -7.75
C VAL A 77 11.16 3.21 -8.90
N ASP A 78 11.57 1.95 -8.86
CA ASP A 78 11.24 0.95 -9.89
C ASP A 78 9.94 0.19 -9.61
N ALA A 79 9.61 0.02 -8.33
CA ALA A 79 8.34 -0.60 -7.91
C ALA A 79 7.87 0.00 -6.59
N ILE A 80 6.55 0.08 -6.43
CA ILE A 80 5.89 0.58 -5.21
C ILE A 80 4.90 -0.47 -4.75
N ILE A 81 4.85 -0.71 -3.44
CA ILE A 81 3.83 -1.53 -2.79
C ILE A 81 3.16 -0.71 -1.70
N SER A 82 1.87 -0.96 -1.48
CA SER A 82 1.09 -0.34 -0.40
C SER A 82 -0.06 -1.25 -0.02
N GLN A 83 -0.27 -1.45 1.27
CA GLN A 83 -1.37 -2.28 1.78
C GLN A 83 -2.08 -1.59 2.92
N ALA A 84 -3.41 -1.46 2.83
CA ALA A 84 -4.29 -0.89 3.86
C ALA A 84 -3.81 0.49 4.35
N THR A 85 -3.41 1.36 3.43
CA THR A 85 -2.79 2.64 3.74
C THR A 85 -3.52 3.81 3.08
N LEU A 86 -3.96 3.63 1.83
CA LEU A 86 -4.54 4.73 1.04
C LEU A 86 -5.80 5.30 1.71
N ASN A 87 -6.61 4.46 2.33
CA ASN A 87 -7.83 4.89 3.00
C ASN A 87 -7.58 5.77 4.23
N LEU A 88 -6.41 5.67 4.85
CA LEU A 88 -6.02 6.49 6.00
C LEU A 88 -5.60 7.91 5.60
N LEU A 89 -5.35 8.17 4.31
CA LEU A 89 -4.85 9.45 3.84
C LEU A 89 -6.01 10.42 3.57
N PRO A 90 -5.98 11.64 4.12
CA PRO A 90 -6.95 12.69 3.81
C PRO A 90 -6.95 13.09 2.33
N ASP A 91 -5.77 13.35 1.74
CA ASP A 91 -5.62 13.69 0.32
C ASP A 91 -5.08 12.51 -0.50
N LYS A 92 -5.96 11.59 -0.88
CA LYS A 92 -5.62 10.44 -1.74
C LYS A 92 -5.08 10.86 -3.11
N CYS A 93 -5.59 11.98 -3.65
CA CYS A 93 -5.12 12.51 -4.92
C CYS A 93 -3.68 13.03 -4.81
N GLY A 94 -3.35 13.73 -3.72
CA GLY A 94 -1.99 14.16 -3.40
C GLY A 94 -1.04 12.97 -3.28
N ALA A 95 -1.41 11.95 -2.52
CA ALA A 95 -0.61 10.74 -2.38
C ALA A 95 -0.39 10.02 -3.71
N LEU A 96 -1.43 9.85 -4.53
CA LEU A 96 -1.31 9.23 -5.86
C LEU A 96 -0.43 10.08 -6.80
N ARG A 97 -0.48 11.42 -6.68
CA ARG A 97 0.40 12.33 -7.42
C ARG A 97 1.87 12.16 -7.01
N GLU A 98 2.13 12.01 -5.72
CA GLU A 98 3.48 11.72 -5.22
C GLU A 98 3.98 10.35 -5.71
N ILE A 99 3.13 9.32 -5.65
CA ILE A 99 3.43 7.99 -6.23
C ILE A 99 3.82 8.13 -7.72
N SER A 100 3.02 8.86 -8.49
CA SER A 100 3.31 9.12 -9.92
C SER A 100 4.61 9.90 -10.10
N ARG A 101 4.90 10.89 -9.26
CA ARG A 101 6.12 11.71 -9.33
C ARG A 101 7.38 10.89 -9.15
N ILE A 102 7.41 10.03 -8.12
CA ILE A 102 8.62 9.28 -7.74
C ILE A 102 8.84 8.02 -8.59
N ALA A 103 7.77 7.44 -9.14
CA ALA A 103 7.84 6.24 -9.97
C ALA A 103 8.58 6.53 -11.27
N LYS A 104 9.46 5.64 -11.72
CA LYS A 104 10.04 5.66 -13.07
C LYS A 104 8.95 5.37 -14.11
N SER A 105 9.19 5.74 -15.38
CA SER A 105 8.33 5.28 -16.48
C SER A 105 8.37 3.75 -16.54
N GLY A 106 7.19 3.12 -16.67
CA GLY A 106 7.04 1.66 -16.62
C GLY A 106 7.15 1.05 -15.23
N ALA A 107 7.31 1.85 -14.16
CA ALA A 107 7.30 1.33 -12.80
C ALA A 107 5.97 0.62 -12.47
N ARG A 108 6.05 -0.47 -11.72
CA ARG A 108 4.90 -1.28 -11.29
C ARG A 108 4.51 -0.90 -9.87
N ILE A 109 3.24 -0.57 -9.68
CA ILE A 109 2.72 -0.10 -8.41
C ILE A 109 1.60 -1.06 -7.99
N GLY A 110 1.77 -1.74 -6.85
CA GLY A 110 0.78 -2.61 -6.25
C GLY A 110 0.10 -1.91 -5.08
N ILE A 111 -1.21 -1.70 -5.16
CA ILE A 111 -2.01 -1.14 -4.07
C ILE A 111 -3.10 -2.14 -3.71
N SER A 112 -3.23 -2.47 -2.42
CA SER A 112 -4.33 -3.28 -1.92
C SER A 112 -4.99 -2.58 -0.74
N ASP A 113 -6.32 -2.42 -0.82
CA ASP A 113 -7.08 -1.71 0.20
C ASP A 113 -8.56 -2.12 0.19
N ALA A 114 -9.34 -1.64 1.15
CA ALA A 114 -10.77 -1.76 1.18
C ALA A 114 -11.44 -0.70 0.29
N PHE A 115 -12.51 -1.07 -0.38
CA PHE A 115 -13.28 -0.19 -1.27
C PHE A 115 -14.77 -0.27 -0.93
N ARG A 116 -15.47 0.86 -0.98
CA ARG A 116 -16.91 0.89 -0.84
C ARG A 116 -17.58 0.31 -2.09
N THR A 117 -18.65 -0.46 -1.89
CA THR A 117 -19.46 -0.99 -2.99
C THR A 117 -20.49 0.00 -3.53
N SER A 118 -20.75 1.10 -2.80
CA SER A 118 -21.69 2.16 -3.19
C SER A 118 -21.22 3.55 -2.76
N ASN A 119 -21.75 4.59 -3.39
CA ASN A 119 -21.44 5.99 -3.09
C ASN A 119 -22.11 6.53 -1.80
N LYS A 120 -22.83 5.69 -1.04
CA LYS A 120 -23.36 6.12 0.25
C LYS A 120 -22.18 6.27 1.22
N SER A 121 -21.98 7.47 1.75
CA SER A 121 -21.09 7.69 2.88
C SER A 121 -21.57 6.82 4.05
N SER A 122 -20.69 6.09 4.67
CA SER A 122 -20.96 5.58 6.01
C SER A 122 -20.87 6.80 6.94
N ASP A 123 -21.90 7.04 7.76
CA ASP A 123 -21.83 8.03 8.85
C ASP A 123 -20.86 7.59 9.96
N ASP A 124 -20.03 6.60 9.69
CA ASP A 124 -19.15 5.95 10.62
C ASP A 124 -17.80 6.68 10.66
N GLU A 125 -17.45 7.22 11.81
CA GLU A 125 -16.25 8.03 12.05
C GLU A 125 -14.96 7.18 12.27
N SER A 126 -14.99 5.89 11.96
CA SER A 126 -13.87 4.99 12.25
C SER A 126 -12.71 5.06 11.24
N TRP A 127 -12.02 6.21 11.22
CA TRP A 127 -10.79 6.39 10.42
C TRP A 127 -9.72 5.34 10.72
N GLU A 128 -9.61 4.91 11.97
CA GLU A 128 -8.62 3.94 12.45
C GLU A 128 -8.77 2.55 11.78
N GLN A 129 -9.92 2.27 11.19
CA GLN A 129 -10.26 0.96 10.61
C GLN A 129 -10.24 0.95 9.07
N CYS A 130 -9.68 1.96 8.43
CA CYS A 130 -9.62 2.10 6.96
C CYS A 130 -10.99 2.15 6.25
N ILE A 131 -12.10 2.34 6.99
CA ILE A 131 -13.46 2.33 6.43
C ILE A 131 -13.95 3.74 6.10
N ALA A 132 -13.80 4.68 7.03
CA ALA A 132 -14.28 6.05 6.85
C ALA A 132 -13.68 6.73 5.63
N GLY A 133 -12.41 6.48 5.37
CA GLY A 133 -11.70 7.02 4.20
C GLY A 133 -11.84 6.17 2.92
N ALA A 134 -12.55 5.04 2.95
CA ALA A 134 -12.68 4.19 1.77
C ALA A 134 -13.45 4.88 0.64
N ILE A 135 -12.96 4.75 -0.57
CA ILE A 135 -13.58 5.23 -1.81
C ILE A 135 -14.09 4.06 -2.65
N THR A 136 -14.89 4.32 -3.65
CA THR A 136 -15.29 3.29 -4.61
C THR A 136 -14.16 2.97 -5.59
N VAL A 137 -14.23 1.80 -6.22
CA VAL A 137 -13.28 1.41 -7.29
C VAL A 137 -13.33 2.41 -8.45
N SER A 138 -14.51 2.97 -8.75
CA SER A 138 -14.68 3.99 -9.80
C SER A 138 -13.93 5.27 -9.46
N GLU A 139 -14.09 5.79 -8.23
CA GLU A 139 -13.38 6.98 -7.75
C GLU A 139 -11.87 6.75 -7.76
N PHE A 140 -11.39 5.61 -7.25
CA PHE A 140 -9.98 5.24 -7.30
C PHE A 140 -9.43 5.24 -8.72
N SER A 141 -10.16 4.63 -9.66
CA SER A 141 -9.75 4.57 -11.07
C SER A 141 -9.63 5.97 -11.70
N GLN A 142 -10.58 6.86 -11.40
CA GLN A 142 -10.53 8.25 -11.88
C GLN A 142 -9.35 9.03 -11.29
N LEU A 143 -9.08 8.86 -9.98
CA LEU A 143 -7.92 9.48 -9.34
C LEU A 143 -6.61 8.99 -9.96
N CYS A 144 -6.45 7.68 -10.17
CA CYS A 144 -5.27 7.13 -10.82
C CYS A 144 -5.04 7.74 -12.21
N LEU A 145 -6.08 7.77 -13.04
CA LEU A 145 -6.00 8.35 -14.39
C LEU A 145 -5.63 9.83 -14.36
N SER A 146 -6.17 10.61 -13.41
CA SER A 146 -5.91 12.05 -13.29
C SER A 146 -4.44 12.38 -13.02
N VAL A 147 -3.67 11.42 -12.49
CA VAL A 147 -2.24 11.60 -12.15
C VAL A 147 -1.30 10.78 -13.05
N GLY A 148 -1.82 10.20 -14.16
CA GLY A 148 -1.02 9.43 -15.12
C GLY A 148 -0.66 8.02 -14.66
N LEU A 149 -1.47 7.42 -13.81
CA LEU A 149 -1.36 6.02 -13.40
C LEU A 149 -2.46 5.20 -14.08
N PHE A 150 -2.09 4.07 -14.70
CA PHE A 150 -3.01 3.22 -15.44
C PHE A 150 -3.19 1.88 -14.74
N ILE A 151 -4.43 1.43 -14.57
CA ILE A 151 -4.74 0.11 -14.02
C ILE A 151 -4.42 -0.94 -15.09
N ALA A 152 -3.37 -1.73 -14.84
CA ALA A 152 -2.94 -2.83 -15.70
C ALA A 152 -3.56 -4.17 -15.29
N GLY A 153 -4.07 -4.27 -14.05
CA GLY A 153 -4.75 -5.47 -13.54
C GLY A 153 -5.35 -5.24 -12.17
N GLN A 154 -6.30 -6.10 -11.82
CA GLN A 154 -6.91 -6.12 -10.49
C GLN A 154 -7.21 -7.55 -10.06
N VAL A 155 -7.26 -7.77 -8.74
CA VAL A 155 -7.68 -9.01 -8.10
C VAL A 155 -8.68 -8.67 -7.00
N ASP A 156 -9.81 -9.37 -7.01
CA ASP A 156 -10.78 -9.31 -5.91
C ASP A 156 -10.37 -10.30 -4.83
N LEU A 157 -10.11 -9.80 -3.65
CA LEU A 157 -9.69 -10.57 -2.47
C LEU A 157 -10.77 -10.56 -1.36
N THR A 158 -11.96 -10.07 -1.67
CA THR A 158 -13.05 -9.85 -0.71
C THR A 158 -13.39 -11.12 0.06
N GLN A 159 -13.54 -12.24 -0.64
CA GLN A 159 -13.90 -13.51 0.01
C GLN A 159 -12.79 -14.02 0.91
N GLN A 160 -11.51 -13.89 0.48
CA GLN A 160 -10.36 -14.29 1.27
C GLN A 160 -10.27 -13.47 2.57
N VAL A 161 -10.48 -12.16 2.49
CA VAL A 161 -10.48 -11.29 3.67
C VAL A 161 -11.65 -11.64 4.59
N ARG A 162 -12.87 -11.83 4.07
CA ARG A 162 -14.03 -12.25 4.85
C ARG A 162 -13.77 -13.55 5.61
N MET A 163 -13.16 -14.55 4.98
CA MET A 163 -12.79 -15.80 5.63
C MET A 163 -11.76 -15.59 6.75
N LEU A 164 -10.73 -14.77 6.51
CA LEU A 164 -9.71 -14.47 7.53
C LEU A 164 -10.28 -13.76 8.75
N VAL A 165 -11.23 -12.85 8.54
CA VAL A 165 -11.91 -12.14 9.63
C VAL A 165 -12.87 -13.10 10.37
N ALA A 166 -13.66 -13.88 9.66
CA ALA A 166 -14.57 -14.87 10.26
C ALA A 166 -13.81 -15.93 11.10
N ASP A 167 -12.64 -16.36 10.64
CA ASP A 167 -11.75 -17.30 11.34
C ASP A 167 -10.95 -16.62 12.48
N LYS A 168 -11.17 -15.33 12.77
CA LYS A 168 -10.40 -14.52 13.74
C LYS A 168 -8.88 -14.52 13.52
N LYS A 169 -8.44 -14.72 12.28
CA LYS A 169 -7.05 -14.61 11.86
C LYS A 169 -6.66 -13.18 11.50
N TRP A 170 -7.67 -12.35 11.27
CA TRP A 170 -7.54 -10.92 11.05
C TRP A 170 -8.62 -10.22 11.89
N ASP A 171 -8.22 -9.37 12.81
CA ASP A 171 -9.12 -8.62 13.69
C ASP A 171 -9.64 -7.38 12.96
N TRP A 172 -10.73 -7.56 12.22
CA TRP A 172 -11.39 -6.50 11.46
C TRP A 172 -12.89 -6.78 11.30
N PRO A 173 -13.66 -6.84 12.43
CA PRO A 173 -15.07 -7.19 12.40
C PRO A 173 -15.90 -6.23 11.53
N GLU A 174 -15.55 -4.95 11.50
CA GLU A 174 -16.26 -3.90 10.75
C GLU A 174 -16.26 -4.16 9.24
N PHE A 175 -15.24 -4.87 8.71
CA PHE A 175 -15.23 -5.28 7.31
C PHE A 175 -16.39 -6.22 6.95
N LEU A 176 -16.88 -7.03 7.92
CA LEU A 176 -18.02 -7.91 7.74
C LEU A 176 -19.35 -7.15 7.87
N GLU A 177 -19.39 -6.14 8.76
CA GLU A 177 -20.57 -5.35 9.06
C GLU A 177 -20.89 -4.34 7.95
N HIS A 178 -19.85 -3.77 7.34
CA HIS A 178 -19.98 -2.85 6.21
C HIS A 178 -19.84 -3.59 4.88
N ASN A 179 -20.62 -3.20 3.90
CA ASN A 179 -20.58 -3.81 2.57
C ASN A 179 -19.35 -3.35 1.78
N MET A 180 -18.19 -3.88 2.18
CA MET A 180 -16.88 -3.53 1.62
C MET A 180 -16.34 -4.62 0.71
N ASP A 181 -15.62 -4.20 -0.33
CA ASP A 181 -14.74 -5.05 -1.13
C ASP A 181 -13.28 -4.86 -0.69
N TYR A 182 -12.48 -5.92 -0.74
CA TYR A 182 -11.02 -5.80 -0.62
C TYR A 182 -10.38 -6.15 -1.95
N ARG A 183 -9.66 -5.19 -2.53
CA ARG A 183 -9.09 -5.35 -3.87
C ARG A 183 -7.62 -4.99 -3.92
N ALA A 184 -6.89 -5.72 -4.77
CA ALA A 184 -5.52 -5.39 -5.12
C ALA A 184 -5.44 -4.95 -6.58
N PHE A 185 -4.75 -3.84 -6.82
CA PHE A 185 -4.54 -3.25 -8.15
C PHE A 185 -3.06 -3.29 -8.52
N LEU A 186 -2.78 -3.61 -9.77
CA LEU A 186 -1.52 -3.32 -10.40
C LEU A 186 -1.67 -2.07 -11.25
N LEU A 187 -0.95 -1.01 -10.90
CA LEU A 187 -0.86 0.20 -11.67
C LEU A 187 0.48 0.26 -12.39
N VAL A 188 0.49 0.95 -13.52
CA VAL A 188 1.70 1.26 -14.28
C VAL A 188 1.74 2.76 -14.54
N ARG A 189 2.92 3.36 -14.37
CA ARG A 189 3.16 4.74 -14.74
C ARG A 189 3.51 4.85 -16.23
N SER A 190 2.85 5.74 -16.96
CA SER A 190 3.21 6.12 -18.32
C SER A 190 4.57 6.82 -18.42
#